data_a56c8fe927a4e679b3d815449630603c
#
_entry.id   a56c8fe927a4e679b3d815449630603c
#
_cell.length_a   1.000
_cell.length_b   1.000
_cell.length_c   1.000
_cell.angle_alpha   90.00
_cell.angle_beta   90.00
_cell.angle_gamma   90.00
#
_symmetry.space_group_name_H-M   'P 1'
#
loop_
_entity.id
_entity.type
_entity.pdbx_description
1 polymer ?
#
loop_
_entity_poly.entity_id
_entity_poly.type
_entity_poly.pdbx_seq_one_letter_code
_entity_poly.pdbx_strand_id
1 'polypeptide(L)'
;MKKLINFFKKPVKKKIISFDGGGVRAIAGLVFLRKLEAEMGTKIFDSFDMFIGTSAGAFNAACFACDGLSADEVKRYWSKDYLDKIMKSSFFWDKASLIQARPRYENDGRVGVLNEIFGSRSLSESSKPLITLCYDIEKRTHVIHSSHRTPEITFIDAVASSSAAPMYFPPYETQSGSWMIDGGVVTNNPVLVGASHAKEFFKTDNIKILSIGAGLNKQKISGETAGLWGGVGWLRNDLMGMMLDSEIHHTLAKDTLGKNYLRINSPIGKINRILDDDSELNIEKIHLMGLDWWSEFGEETLQFLKD
;
A
#
# COMPACT_ATOMS: atom_id res chain seq x y z
N MET A 1 -47.07 10.24 -16.83
CA MET A 1 -45.94 10.45 -17.76
C MET A 1 -44.61 10.90 -17.13
N LYS A 2 -44.43 10.84 -15.79
CA LYS A 2 -43.17 11.25 -15.12
C LYS A 2 -42.26 10.09 -14.64
N LYS A 3 -42.60 8.82 -14.92
CA LYS A 3 -41.83 7.63 -14.48
C LYS A 3 -40.91 6.99 -15.54
N LEU A 4 -40.90 7.51 -16.79
CA LEU A 4 -40.09 6.90 -17.89
C LEU A 4 -38.79 7.61 -18.21
N ILE A 5 -38.39 8.70 -17.52
CA ILE A 5 -37.22 9.48 -17.89
C ILE A 5 -35.96 9.03 -17.14
N ASN A 6 -36.07 8.13 -16.14
CA ASN A 6 -34.89 7.69 -15.35
C ASN A 6 -34.20 6.41 -15.86
N PHE A 7 -34.63 5.88 -17.04
CA PHE A 7 -34.12 4.58 -17.53
C PHE A 7 -32.78 4.63 -18.31
N PHE A 8 -32.19 5.80 -18.55
CA PHE A 8 -31.03 5.96 -19.43
C PHE A 8 -29.82 6.70 -18.81
N LYS A 9 -29.76 6.92 -17.49
CA LYS A 9 -28.50 7.31 -16.91
C LYS A 9 -27.61 6.06 -16.84
N LYS A 10 -26.55 6.01 -17.68
CA LYS A 10 -25.49 5.00 -17.49
C LYS A 10 -25.11 5.01 -16.01
N PRO A 11 -25.08 3.84 -15.35
CA PRO A 11 -24.65 3.78 -13.95
C PRO A 11 -23.26 4.41 -13.83
N VAL A 12 -23.11 5.34 -12.89
CA VAL A 12 -21.85 6.04 -12.66
C VAL A 12 -20.81 4.98 -12.26
N LYS A 13 -19.68 4.98 -12.93
CA LYS A 13 -18.56 4.08 -12.60
C LYS A 13 -18.04 4.42 -11.21
N LYS A 14 -17.83 3.40 -10.39
CA LYS A 14 -17.16 3.53 -9.10
C LYS A 14 -15.64 3.47 -9.28
N LYS A 15 -14.94 4.48 -8.79
CA LYS A 15 -13.50 4.63 -8.93
C LYS A 15 -12.81 4.20 -7.64
N ILE A 16 -11.91 3.25 -7.77
CA ILE A 16 -11.15 2.68 -6.66
C ILE A 16 -9.68 2.99 -6.87
N ILE A 17 -8.97 3.32 -5.80
CA ILE A 17 -7.52 3.43 -5.82
C ILE A 17 -6.90 2.36 -4.92
N SER A 18 -5.90 1.65 -5.46
CA SER A 18 -5.19 0.55 -4.81
C SER A 18 -3.72 0.90 -4.67
N PHE A 19 -3.17 0.68 -3.47
CA PHE A 19 -1.77 0.96 -3.15
C PHE A 19 -1.05 -0.32 -2.74
N ASP A 20 0.05 -0.61 -3.42
CA ASP A 20 0.93 -1.73 -3.06
C ASP A 20 1.74 -1.43 -1.80
N GLY A 21 2.17 -2.50 -1.13
CA GLY A 21 3.24 -2.43 -0.14
C GLY A 21 4.59 -2.15 -0.79
N GLY A 22 5.51 -1.58 -0.01
CA GLY A 22 6.85 -1.29 -0.53
C GLY A 22 7.72 -0.39 0.33
N GLY A 23 7.40 -0.23 1.62
CA GLY A 23 8.15 0.62 2.55
C GLY A 23 8.29 2.05 2.05
N VAL A 24 9.46 2.65 2.19
CA VAL A 24 9.71 4.06 1.76
C VAL A 24 9.50 4.29 0.26
N ARG A 25 9.54 3.24 -0.56
CA ARG A 25 9.29 3.36 -2.01
C ARG A 25 7.85 3.82 -2.34
N ALA A 26 6.90 3.64 -1.41
CA ALA A 26 5.53 4.13 -1.56
C ALA A 26 5.42 5.67 -1.71
N ILE A 27 6.48 6.41 -1.37
CA ILE A 27 6.60 7.86 -1.58
C ILE A 27 6.47 8.22 -3.07
N ALA A 28 6.97 7.38 -3.99
CA ALA A 28 6.89 7.64 -5.44
C ALA A 28 5.43 7.79 -5.90
N GLY A 29 4.55 6.92 -5.40
CA GLY A 29 3.11 7.02 -5.67
C GLY A 29 2.50 8.34 -5.19
N LEU A 30 2.91 8.86 -4.02
CA LEU A 30 2.45 10.15 -3.53
C LEU A 30 2.95 11.33 -4.36
N VAL A 31 4.18 11.25 -4.89
CA VAL A 31 4.72 12.26 -5.82
C VAL A 31 3.92 12.28 -7.12
N PHE A 32 3.63 11.11 -7.68
CA PHE A 32 2.77 10.97 -8.84
C PHE A 32 1.36 11.55 -8.58
N LEU A 33 0.73 11.18 -7.47
CA LEU A 33 -0.62 11.62 -7.12
C LEU A 33 -0.70 13.13 -6.86
N ARG A 34 0.35 13.74 -6.29
CA ARG A 34 0.44 15.19 -6.13
C ARG A 34 0.38 15.90 -7.49
N LYS A 35 1.08 15.37 -8.50
CA LYS A 35 1.01 15.90 -9.87
C LYS A 35 -0.38 15.72 -10.47
N LEU A 36 -0.99 14.56 -10.23
CA LEU A 36 -2.34 14.27 -10.69
C LEU A 36 -3.36 15.23 -10.06
N GLU A 37 -3.29 15.49 -8.74
CA GLU A 37 -4.14 16.48 -8.06
C GLU A 37 -3.99 17.89 -8.67
N ALA A 38 -2.76 18.31 -8.91
CA ALA A 38 -2.48 19.62 -9.48
C ALA A 38 -3.09 19.79 -10.87
N GLU A 39 -3.03 18.76 -11.72
CA GLU A 39 -3.57 18.81 -13.08
C GLU A 39 -5.10 18.68 -13.10
N MET A 40 -5.66 17.88 -12.21
CA MET A 40 -7.13 17.75 -12.10
C MET A 40 -7.78 18.94 -11.39
N GLY A 41 -7.05 19.70 -10.58
CA GLY A 41 -7.61 20.76 -9.73
C GLY A 41 -8.49 20.22 -8.59
N THR A 42 -8.33 18.94 -8.20
CA THR A 42 -9.12 18.28 -7.15
C THR A 42 -8.30 17.26 -6.41
N LYS A 43 -8.64 16.99 -5.14
CA LYS A 43 -7.94 16.01 -4.32
C LYS A 43 -8.21 14.58 -4.80
N ILE A 44 -7.25 13.66 -4.55
CA ILE A 44 -7.41 12.21 -4.75
C ILE A 44 -8.63 11.70 -3.98
N PHE A 45 -8.82 12.19 -2.76
CA PHE A 45 -10.00 11.87 -1.96
C PHE A 45 -11.30 12.07 -2.73
N ASP A 46 -11.50 13.20 -3.40
CA ASP A 46 -12.73 13.51 -4.11
C ASP A 46 -12.90 12.70 -5.40
N SER A 47 -11.79 12.27 -5.98
CA SER A 47 -11.74 11.58 -7.27
C SER A 47 -12.02 10.08 -7.18
N PHE A 48 -11.92 9.47 -6.00
CA PHE A 48 -12.12 8.04 -5.79
C PHE A 48 -13.20 7.75 -4.75
N ASP A 49 -13.92 6.65 -4.95
CA ASP A 49 -15.03 6.19 -4.08
C ASP A 49 -14.56 5.21 -2.99
N MET A 50 -13.39 4.56 -3.15
CA MET A 50 -12.86 3.56 -2.21
C MET A 50 -11.34 3.52 -2.28
N PHE A 51 -10.71 3.28 -1.12
CA PHE A 51 -9.27 3.19 -0.94
C PHE A 51 -8.90 1.80 -0.42
N ILE A 52 -7.85 1.22 -0.99
CA ILE A 52 -7.33 -0.07 -0.53
C ILE A 52 -5.81 -0.05 -0.53
N GLY A 53 -5.19 -0.71 0.46
CA GLY A 53 -3.74 -0.78 0.53
C GLY A 53 -3.22 -1.96 1.33
N THR A 54 -1.97 -2.29 1.07
CA THR A 54 -1.16 -3.27 1.82
C THR A 54 0.07 -2.57 2.38
N SER A 55 0.45 -2.86 3.65
CA SER A 55 1.70 -2.35 4.23
C SER A 55 1.79 -0.80 4.20
N ALA A 56 2.86 -0.24 3.67
CA ALA A 56 3.01 1.18 3.38
C ALA A 56 1.85 1.77 2.56
N GLY A 57 1.30 0.97 1.64
CA GLY A 57 0.11 1.33 0.88
C GLY A 57 -1.15 1.40 1.74
N ALA A 58 -1.28 0.58 2.78
CA ALA A 58 -2.38 0.66 3.73
C ALA A 58 -2.35 1.96 4.53
N PHE A 59 -1.14 2.40 4.91
CA PHE A 59 -0.96 3.71 5.54
C PHE A 59 -1.42 4.86 4.62
N ASN A 60 -0.97 4.87 3.37
CA ASN A 60 -1.38 5.90 2.41
C ASN A 60 -2.90 5.87 2.17
N ALA A 61 -3.48 4.68 1.96
CA ALA A 61 -4.91 4.51 1.77
C ALA A 61 -5.73 5.02 2.98
N ALA A 62 -5.28 4.73 4.21
CA ALA A 62 -5.92 5.17 5.44
C ALA A 62 -5.88 6.70 5.59
N CYS A 63 -4.75 7.33 5.31
CA CYS A 63 -4.63 8.80 5.35
C CYS A 63 -5.60 9.49 4.37
N PHE A 64 -5.72 8.97 3.15
CA PHE A 64 -6.70 9.50 2.21
C PHE A 64 -8.15 9.25 2.66
N ALA A 65 -8.47 8.02 3.05
CA ALA A 65 -9.85 7.61 3.36
C ALA A 65 -10.40 8.24 4.64
N CYS A 66 -9.55 8.48 5.65
CA CYS A 66 -9.95 8.99 6.94
C CYS A 66 -10.31 10.46 6.89
N ASP A 67 -9.37 11.31 6.48
CA ASP A 67 -9.46 12.76 6.63
C ASP A 67 -9.51 13.53 5.31
N GLY A 68 -9.49 12.85 4.18
CA GLY A 68 -9.50 13.49 2.86
C GLY A 68 -8.26 14.35 2.61
N LEU A 69 -7.10 13.89 3.09
CA LEU A 69 -5.84 14.58 2.91
C LEU A 69 -5.46 14.63 1.42
N SER A 70 -4.73 15.66 1.02
CA SER A 70 -4.07 15.70 -0.29
C SER A 70 -2.83 14.80 -0.30
N ALA A 71 -2.35 14.45 -1.48
CA ALA A 71 -1.13 13.67 -1.63
C ALA A 71 0.10 14.36 -0.99
N ASP A 72 0.15 15.69 -0.99
CA ASP A 72 1.22 16.45 -0.35
C ASP A 72 1.13 16.38 1.19
N GLU A 73 -0.09 16.44 1.74
CA GLU A 73 -0.33 16.28 3.17
C GLU A 73 0.05 14.87 3.64
N VAL A 74 -0.35 13.81 2.92
CA VAL A 74 0.07 12.43 3.23
C VAL A 74 1.58 12.27 3.14
N LYS A 75 2.22 12.89 2.14
CA LYS A 75 3.68 12.83 1.96
C LYS A 75 4.45 13.42 3.14
N ARG A 76 3.90 14.37 3.91
CA ARG A 76 4.56 14.93 5.11
C ARG A 76 4.83 13.87 6.18
N TYR A 77 3.97 12.85 6.30
CA TYR A 77 4.18 11.72 7.21
C TYR A 77 5.31 10.78 6.77
N TRP A 78 5.88 10.99 5.59
CA TRP A 78 7.08 10.33 5.09
C TRP A 78 8.34 11.20 5.20
N SER A 79 8.30 12.29 5.97
CA SER A 79 9.48 13.09 6.27
C SER A 79 10.46 12.33 7.16
N LYS A 80 11.73 12.77 7.16
CA LYS A 80 12.78 12.15 7.98
C LYS A 80 12.37 12.06 9.44
N ASP A 81 11.74 13.10 10.01
CA ASP A 81 11.29 13.13 11.40
C ASP A 81 10.30 12.00 11.73
N TYR A 82 9.35 11.71 10.83
CA TYR A 82 8.41 10.61 11.00
C TYR A 82 9.05 9.26 10.76
N LEU A 83 9.92 9.14 9.76
CA LEU A 83 10.65 7.91 9.47
C LEU A 83 11.56 7.52 10.63
N ASP A 84 12.25 8.46 11.25
CA ASP A 84 13.09 8.22 12.44
C ASP A 84 12.28 7.74 13.65
N LYS A 85 11.06 8.25 13.83
CA LYS A 85 10.15 7.75 14.86
C LYS A 85 9.69 6.32 14.56
N ILE A 86 9.26 6.03 13.32
CA ILE A 86 8.73 4.74 12.87
C ILE A 86 9.82 3.66 12.90
N MET A 87 11.03 3.99 12.43
CA MET A 87 12.16 3.08 12.27
C MET A 87 13.12 3.15 13.46
N LYS A 88 12.60 3.37 14.65
CA LYS A 88 13.40 3.35 15.87
C LYS A 88 14.00 1.96 16.08
N SER A 89 15.31 1.87 15.99
CA SER A 89 16.04 0.61 16.17
C SER A 89 15.81 0.02 17.55
N SER A 90 15.68 -1.30 17.64
CA SER A 90 15.67 -1.97 18.93
C SER A 90 17.07 -1.91 19.56
N PHE A 91 17.14 -1.74 20.88
CA PHE A 91 18.40 -1.70 21.65
C PHE A 91 19.34 -2.88 21.39
N PHE A 92 18.79 -4.01 20.97
CA PHE A 92 19.53 -5.24 20.71
C PHE A 92 20.07 -5.35 19.28
N TRP A 93 19.64 -4.51 18.34
CA TRP A 93 20.06 -4.60 16.94
C TRP A 93 21.57 -4.29 16.78
N ASP A 94 22.07 -3.27 17.48
CA ASP A 94 23.46 -2.81 17.36
C ASP A 94 24.49 -3.84 17.85
N LYS A 95 24.08 -4.86 18.60
CA LYS A 95 24.96 -5.88 19.19
C LYS A 95 24.91 -7.26 18.52
N ALA A 96 23.92 -7.53 17.64
CA ALA A 96 23.66 -8.87 17.07
C ALA A 96 23.97 -8.97 15.57
N SER A 97 24.96 -8.27 15.09
CA SER A 97 25.21 -7.92 13.68
C SER A 97 25.54 -9.05 12.69
N LEU A 98 25.71 -10.29 13.10
CA LEU A 98 26.08 -11.39 12.17
C LEU A 98 24.88 -12.27 11.75
N ILE A 99 23.88 -12.42 12.59
CA ILE A 99 22.63 -13.15 12.28
C ILE A 99 21.49 -12.34 12.87
N GLN A 100 20.55 -11.87 12.04
CA GLN A 100 19.38 -11.14 12.51
C GLN A 100 18.48 -12.09 13.33
N ALA A 101 18.70 -12.12 14.64
CA ALA A 101 17.94 -12.95 15.59
C ALA A 101 16.65 -12.27 16.10
N ARG A 102 16.49 -10.96 15.85
CA ARG A 102 15.34 -10.15 16.29
C ARG A 102 14.90 -9.18 15.19
N PRO A 103 13.67 -8.65 15.25
CA PRO A 103 13.21 -7.58 14.36
C PRO A 103 14.12 -6.35 14.46
N ARG A 104 14.27 -5.62 13.35
CA ARG A 104 15.13 -4.43 13.27
C ARG A 104 14.60 -3.27 14.10
N TYR A 105 13.29 -3.09 14.14
CA TYR A 105 12.60 -1.98 14.77
C TYR A 105 11.64 -2.46 15.86
N GLU A 106 11.20 -1.53 16.69
CA GLU A 106 10.14 -1.73 17.68
C GLU A 106 8.79 -1.25 17.17
N ASN A 107 7.69 -1.81 17.67
CA ASN A 107 6.33 -1.37 17.29
C ASN A 107 5.98 0.01 17.85
N ASP A 108 6.52 0.40 19.01
CA ASP A 108 6.11 1.59 19.77
C ASP A 108 6.21 2.87 18.95
N GLY A 109 7.30 3.05 18.20
CA GLY A 109 7.50 4.24 17.37
C GLY A 109 6.45 4.34 16.27
N ARG A 110 6.21 3.24 15.57
CA ARG A 110 5.21 3.15 14.50
C ARG A 110 3.79 3.36 15.04
N VAL A 111 3.43 2.68 16.11
CA VAL A 111 2.12 2.83 16.78
C VAL A 111 1.94 4.25 17.31
N GLY A 112 3.00 4.86 17.87
CA GLY A 112 2.98 6.25 18.31
C GLY A 112 2.65 7.23 17.19
N VAL A 113 3.25 7.06 16.01
CA VAL A 113 2.93 7.87 14.82
C VAL A 113 1.49 7.64 14.35
N LEU A 114 1.02 6.39 14.31
CA LEU A 114 -0.36 6.09 13.93
C LEU A 114 -1.36 6.71 14.92
N ASN A 115 -1.03 6.71 16.22
CA ASN A 115 -1.86 7.37 17.24
C ASN A 115 -1.87 8.90 17.10
N GLU A 116 -0.74 9.51 16.73
CA GLU A 116 -0.66 10.96 16.43
C GLU A 116 -1.59 11.33 15.25
N ILE A 117 -1.68 10.47 14.23
CA ILE A 117 -2.45 10.73 13.01
C ILE A 117 -3.93 10.37 13.18
N PHE A 118 -4.23 9.20 13.69
CA PHE A 118 -5.58 8.63 13.67
C PHE A 118 -6.29 8.69 15.05
N GLY A 119 -5.53 8.84 16.16
CA GLY A 119 -6.10 8.77 17.50
C GLY A 119 -6.79 7.43 17.76
N SER A 120 -7.86 7.43 18.53
CA SER A 120 -8.66 6.25 18.85
C SER A 120 -9.74 5.92 17.81
N ARG A 121 -9.75 6.57 16.65
CA ARG A 121 -10.81 6.41 15.65
C ARG A 121 -10.89 4.98 15.14
N SER A 122 -12.13 4.49 15.02
CA SER A 122 -12.44 3.20 14.39
C SER A 122 -12.64 3.36 12.87
N LEU A 123 -12.59 2.25 12.14
CA LEU A 123 -12.84 2.26 10.69
C LEU A 123 -14.25 2.71 10.32
N SER A 124 -15.23 2.66 11.27
CA SER A 124 -16.57 3.21 11.06
C SER A 124 -16.56 4.73 10.83
N GLU A 125 -15.53 5.42 11.31
CA GLU A 125 -15.35 6.87 11.19
C GLU A 125 -14.59 7.26 9.91
N SER A 126 -14.28 6.28 9.05
CA SER A 126 -13.66 6.54 7.76
C SER A 126 -14.61 7.32 6.86
N SER A 127 -14.15 8.45 6.33
CA SER A 127 -14.95 9.30 5.44
C SER A 127 -15.27 8.62 4.10
N LYS A 128 -14.44 7.66 3.68
CA LYS A 128 -14.68 6.80 2.50
C LYS A 128 -14.31 5.34 2.81
N PRO A 129 -14.91 4.37 2.10
CA PRO A 129 -14.57 2.96 2.26
C PRO A 129 -13.06 2.72 2.18
N LEU A 130 -12.53 2.08 3.23
CA LEU A 130 -11.13 1.69 3.37
C LEU A 130 -11.03 0.17 3.51
N ILE A 131 -10.00 -0.40 2.88
CA ILE A 131 -9.65 -1.82 3.01
C ILE A 131 -8.14 -1.92 3.25
N THR A 132 -7.74 -2.70 4.24
CA THR A 132 -6.34 -3.07 4.50
C THR A 132 -6.20 -4.57 4.66
N LEU A 133 -5.02 -5.10 4.34
CA LEU A 133 -4.75 -6.53 4.38
C LEU A 133 -3.65 -6.83 5.39
N CYS A 134 -3.82 -7.92 6.14
CA CYS A 134 -2.80 -8.47 7.03
C CYS A 134 -2.93 -9.99 7.11
N TYR A 135 -2.08 -10.64 7.91
CA TYR A 135 -2.08 -12.08 8.11
C TYR A 135 -2.03 -12.41 9.60
N ASP A 136 -3.01 -13.19 10.08
CA ASP A 136 -3.08 -13.73 11.45
C ASP A 136 -2.18 -14.96 11.54
N ILE A 137 -1.10 -14.86 12.33
CA ILE A 137 -0.08 -15.91 12.42
C ILE A 137 -0.54 -17.09 13.28
N GLU A 138 -1.47 -16.89 14.22
CA GLU A 138 -1.99 -17.94 15.08
C GLU A 138 -3.07 -18.74 14.35
N LYS A 139 -3.99 -18.08 13.67
CA LYS A 139 -5.02 -18.71 12.85
C LYS A 139 -4.51 -19.16 11.48
N ARG A 140 -3.31 -18.73 11.09
CA ARG A 140 -2.67 -19.04 9.79
C ARG A 140 -3.55 -18.70 8.60
N THR A 141 -4.15 -17.52 8.61
CA THR A 141 -5.05 -17.04 7.55
C THR A 141 -4.87 -15.57 7.26
N HIS A 142 -5.21 -15.18 6.04
CA HIS A 142 -5.32 -13.77 5.69
C HIS A 142 -6.46 -13.11 6.47
N VAL A 143 -6.29 -11.82 6.79
CA VAL A 143 -7.31 -10.98 7.40
C VAL A 143 -7.46 -9.71 6.57
N ILE A 144 -8.71 -9.34 6.33
CA ILE A 144 -9.06 -8.12 5.61
C ILE A 144 -9.84 -7.22 6.58
N HIS A 145 -9.22 -6.13 7.00
CA HIS A 145 -9.92 -5.08 7.73
C HIS A 145 -10.60 -4.15 6.74
N SER A 146 -11.84 -3.80 7.02
CA SER A 146 -12.67 -3.05 6.10
C SER A 146 -13.65 -2.17 6.87
N SER A 147 -13.75 -0.90 6.50
CA SER A 147 -14.69 0.05 7.13
C SER A 147 -16.17 -0.37 7.04
N HIS A 148 -16.49 -1.34 6.19
CA HIS A 148 -17.88 -1.83 6.04
C HIS A 148 -18.12 -3.24 6.57
N ARG A 149 -17.05 -4.07 6.78
CA ARG A 149 -17.20 -5.43 7.32
C ARG A 149 -16.69 -5.59 8.75
N THR A 150 -15.70 -4.76 9.13
CA THR A 150 -15.06 -4.73 10.45
C THR A 150 -14.97 -3.30 10.95
N PRO A 151 -16.11 -2.56 11.02
CA PRO A 151 -16.13 -1.12 11.32
C PRO A 151 -15.63 -0.78 12.72
N GLU A 152 -15.65 -1.74 13.65
CA GLU A 152 -15.20 -1.60 15.03
C GLU A 152 -13.68 -1.58 15.19
N ILE A 153 -12.93 -2.10 14.22
CA ILE A 153 -11.46 -2.12 14.25
C ILE A 153 -10.92 -0.67 14.17
N THR A 154 -9.92 -0.36 14.97
CA THR A 154 -9.28 0.98 14.92
C THR A 154 -8.42 1.14 13.66
N PHE A 155 -8.22 2.40 13.23
CA PHE A 155 -7.24 2.69 12.18
C PHE A 155 -5.83 2.22 12.56
N ILE A 156 -5.48 2.32 13.85
CA ILE A 156 -4.19 1.86 14.36
C ILE A 156 -4.07 0.35 14.14
N ASP A 157 -5.06 -0.45 14.60
CA ASP A 157 -5.03 -1.90 14.43
C ASP A 157 -4.96 -2.29 12.95
N ALA A 158 -5.76 -1.64 12.10
CA ALA A 158 -5.82 -1.94 10.67
C ALA A 158 -4.48 -1.66 9.95
N VAL A 159 -3.86 -0.50 10.22
CA VAL A 159 -2.62 -0.07 9.55
C VAL A 159 -1.39 -0.73 10.19
N ALA A 160 -1.33 -0.83 11.53
CA ALA A 160 -0.22 -1.48 12.22
C ALA A 160 -0.13 -2.98 11.90
N SER A 161 -1.27 -3.67 11.84
CA SER A 161 -1.33 -5.06 11.38
C SER A 161 -0.81 -5.21 9.97
N SER A 162 -1.31 -4.37 9.04
CA SER A 162 -0.95 -4.42 7.62
C SER A 162 0.53 -4.11 7.35
N SER A 163 1.18 -3.35 8.21
CA SER A 163 2.57 -2.89 8.04
C SER A 163 3.58 -3.53 9.00
N ALA A 164 3.22 -4.62 9.69
CA ALA A 164 4.13 -5.38 10.53
C ALA A 164 5.00 -6.35 9.70
N ALA A 165 5.87 -5.79 8.85
CA ALA A 165 6.69 -6.55 7.92
C ALA A 165 7.68 -7.45 8.67
N PRO A 166 7.65 -8.79 8.46
CA PRO A 166 8.61 -9.72 9.06
C PRO A 166 10.06 -9.27 8.82
N MET A 167 10.94 -9.52 9.77
CA MET A 167 12.32 -9.06 9.85
C MET A 167 12.49 -7.57 10.19
N TYR A 168 11.56 -6.70 9.78
CA TYR A 168 11.61 -5.27 10.10
C TYR A 168 10.94 -4.97 11.44
N PHE A 169 9.72 -5.46 11.63
CA PHE A 169 8.93 -5.24 12.85
C PHE A 169 8.54 -6.57 13.50
N PRO A 170 8.34 -6.60 14.83
CA PRO A 170 7.68 -7.72 15.47
C PRO A 170 6.23 -7.83 15.01
N PRO A 171 5.60 -9.02 15.10
CA PRO A 171 4.16 -9.14 14.92
C PRO A 171 3.43 -8.12 15.79
N TYR A 172 2.34 -7.58 15.27
CA TYR A 172 1.51 -6.61 15.98
C TYR A 172 0.36 -7.32 16.69
N GLU A 173 0.23 -7.12 18.01
CA GLU A 173 -0.90 -7.57 18.77
C GLU A 173 -2.02 -6.53 18.71
N THR A 174 -3.16 -6.92 18.15
CA THR A 174 -4.35 -6.07 18.07
C THR A 174 -5.02 -5.92 19.43
N GLN A 175 -5.89 -4.93 19.61
CA GLN A 175 -6.69 -4.77 20.82
C GLN A 175 -7.55 -6.01 21.15
N SER A 176 -7.89 -6.82 20.15
CA SER A 176 -8.61 -8.09 20.35
C SER A 176 -7.70 -9.28 20.74
N GLY A 177 -6.40 -9.07 20.88
CA GLY A 177 -5.42 -10.10 21.23
C GLY A 177 -4.97 -10.99 20.07
N SER A 178 -5.28 -10.64 18.82
CA SER A 178 -4.81 -11.39 17.64
C SER A 178 -3.43 -10.89 17.19
N TRP A 179 -2.55 -11.82 16.82
CA TRP A 179 -1.19 -11.50 16.37
C TRP A 179 -1.08 -11.44 14.85
N MET A 180 -0.77 -10.25 14.34
CA MET A 180 -0.78 -9.94 12.92
C MET A 180 0.61 -9.64 12.37
N ILE A 181 0.83 -10.01 11.11
CA ILE A 181 1.97 -9.58 10.29
C ILE A 181 1.48 -8.94 8.98
N ASP A 182 2.40 -8.29 8.30
CA ASP A 182 2.17 -7.54 7.06
C ASP A 182 1.39 -8.36 6.01
N GLY A 183 0.42 -7.71 5.38
CA GLY A 183 -0.39 -8.30 4.33
C GLY A 183 0.40 -8.62 3.04
N GLY A 184 1.58 -8.04 2.86
CA GLY A 184 2.45 -8.34 1.73
C GLY A 184 2.87 -9.81 1.63
N VAL A 185 2.86 -10.55 2.74
CA VAL A 185 3.13 -12.01 2.72
C VAL A 185 2.03 -12.80 2.01
N VAL A 186 0.85 -12.23 1.86
CA VAL A 186 -0.30 -12.84 1.16
C VAL A 186 -0.50 -12.20 -0.21
N THR A 187 -0.62 -10.89 -0.24
CA THR A 187 -0.80 -10.12 -1.48
C THR A 187 -0.29 -8.69 -1.33
N ASN A 188 0.82 -8.41 -1.96
CA ASN A 188 1.42 -7.09 -1.94
C ASN A 188 0.63 -6.08 -2.78
N ASN A 189 0.07 -6.53 -3.89
CA ASN A 189 -0.85 -5.74 -4.72
C ASN A 189 -2.30 -6.14 -4.43
N PRO A 190 -3.06 -5.34 -3.67
CA PRO A 190 -4.39 -5.71 -3.21
C PRO A 190 -5.51 -5.45 -4.22
N VAL A 191 -5.19 -5.15 -5.47
CA VAL A 191 -6.15 -4.73 -6.51
C VAL A 191 -7.34 -5.67 -6.68
N LEU A 192 -7.12 -7.00 -6.69
CA LEU A 192 -8.20 -7.98 -6.87
C LEU A 192 -9.10 -8.09 -5.65
N VAL A 193 -8.54 -7.95 -4.46
CA VAL A 193 -9.32 -7.84 -3.21
C VAL A 193 -10.18 -6.58 -3.25
N GLY A 194 -9.59 -5.45 -3.66
CA GLY A 194 -10.32 -4.19 -3.87
C GLY A 194 -11.45 -4.32 -4.87
N ALA A 195 -11.21 -4.98 -6.00
CA ALA A 195 -12.22 -5.21 -7.03
C ALA A 195 -13.41 -6.01 -6.47
N SER A 196 -13.14 -7.09 -5.74
CA SER A 196 -14.17 -7.94 -5.13
C SER A 196 -15.00 -7.17 -4.11
N HIS A 197 -14.34 -6.47 -3.18
CA HIS A 197 -15.02 -5.68 -2.14
C HIS A 197 -15.81 -4.50 -2.71
N ALA A 198 -15.27 -3.81 -3.73
CA ALA A 198 -15.96 -2.70 -4.37
C ALA A 198 -17.25 -3.15 -5.06
N LYS A 199 -17.20 -4.27 -5.78
CA LYS A 199 -18.41 -4.85 -6.42
C LYS A 199 -19.49 -5.18 -5.41
N GLU A 200 -19.11 -5.79 -4.29
CA GLU A 200 -20.04 -6.13 -3.22
C GLU A 200 -20.60 -4.88 -2.54
N PHE A 201 -19.72 -3.96 -2.12
CA PHE A 201 -20.12 -2.76 -1.38
C PHE A 201 -21.02 -1.83 -2.22
N PHE A 202 -20.62 -1.54 -3.46
CA PHE A 202 -21.38 -0.67 -4.35
C PHE A 202 -22.49 -1.39 -5.12
N LYS A 203 -22.59 -2.72 -4.98
CA LYS A 203 -23.57 -3.57 -5.70
C LYS A 203 -23.56 -3.32 -7.21
N THR A 204 -22.36 -3.23 -7.80
CA THR A 204 -22.17 -2.95 -9.22
C THR A 204 -20.87 -3.57 -9.75
N ASP A 205 -20.92 -4.06 -10.98
CA ASP A 205 -19.72 -4.47 -11.74
C ASP A 205 -19.08 -3.29 -12.49
N ASN A 206 -19.74 -2.12 -12.50
CA ASN A 206 -19.24 -0.93 -13.17
C ASN A 206 -18.22 -0.20 -12.31
N ILE A 207 -17.06 -0.84 -12.12
CA ILE A 207 -15.93 -0.32 -11.34
C ILE A 207 -14.76 0.01 -12.25
N LYS A 208 -13.89 0.89 -11.78
CA LYS A 208 -12.63 1.28 -12.41
C LYS A 208 -11.55 1.41 -11.33
N ILE A 209 -10.37 0.83 -11.56
CA ILE A 209 -9.32 0.77 -10.55
C ILE A 209 -8.02 1.36 -11.08
N LEU A 210 -7.50 2.37 -10.37
CA LEU A 210 -6.15 2.87 -10.50
C LEU A 210 -5.28 2.16 -9.44
N SER A 211 -4.25 1.45 -9.89
CA SER A 211 -3.34 0.72 -9.00
C SER A 211 -1.97 1.39 -9.00
N ILE A 212 -1.53 1.80 -7.81
CA ILE A 212 -0.27 2.49 -7.58
C ILE A 212 0.71 1.49 -6.97
N GLY A 213 1.80 1.22 -7.68
CA GLY A 213 2.89 0.37 -7.22
C GLY A 213 3.89 1.08 -6.31
N ALA A 214 4.93 0.34 -5.94
CA ALA A 214 6.07 0.85 -5.19
C ALA A 214 7.42 0.59 -5.92
N GLY A 215 7.36 0.42 -7.24
CA GLY A 215 8.50 0.04 -8.07
C GLY A 215 8.78 -1.46 -8.03
N LEU A 216 9.38 -1.97 -9.10
CA LEU A 216 9.70 -3.39 -9.29
C LEU A 216 11.21 -3.62 -9.27
N ASN A 217 11.68 -4.50 -8.41
CA ASN A 217 13.06 -4.97 -8.48
C ASN A 217 13.18 -6.00 -9.62
N LYS A 218 13.80 -5.58 -10.73
CA LYS A 218 14.06 -6.45 -11.90
C LYS A 218 15.51 -6.95 -11.94
N GLN A 219 16.23 -6.90 -10.81
CA GLN A 219 17.59 -7.40 -10.75
C GLN A 219 17.62 -8.92 -11.01
N LYS A 220 18.37 -9.31 -12.02
CA LYS A 220 18.51 -10.74 -12.37
C LYS A 220 19.36 -11.47 -11.35
N ILE A 221 18.93 -12.67 -11.00
CA ILE A 221 19.67 -13.61 -10.18
C ILE A 221 20.17 -14.74 -11.10
N SER A 222 21.47 -15.07 -11.02
CA SER A 222 22.02 -16.21 -11.76
C SER A 222 21.48 -17.52 -11.19
N GLY A 223 20.92 -18.37 -12.04
CA GLY A 223 20.46 -19.71 -11.64
C GLY A 223 21.60 -20.58 -11.10
N GLU A 224 22.81 -20.49 -11.66
CA GLU A 224 23.99 -21.22 -11.19
C GLU A 224 24.35 -20.80 -9.76
N THR A 225 24.39 -19.49 -9.49
CA THR A 225 24.68 -18.96 -8.16
C THR A 225 23.57 -19.34 -7.16
N ALA A 226 22.32 -19.21 -7.56
CA ALA A 226 21.18 -19.54 -6.70
C ALA A 226 21.09 -21.05 -6.40
N GLY A 227 21.56 -21.91 -7.31
CA GLY A 227 21.63 -23.36 -7.11
C GLY A 227 22.49 -23.79 -5.94
N LEU A 228 23.37 -22.89 -5.46
CA LEU A 228 24.25 -23.14 -4.30
C LEU A 228 23.66 -22.57 -2.99
N TRP A 229 22.49 -21.91 -3.02
CA TRP A 229 21.93 -21.26 -1.85
C TRP A 229 21.10 -22.23 -0.99
N GLY A 230 21.44 -22.31 0.29
CA GLY A 230 20.53 -22.81 1.32
C GLY A 230 19.59 -21.70 1.81
N GLY A 231 18.78 -21.97 2.84
CA GLY A 231 17.79 -21.02 3.37
C GLY A 231 18.34 -19.62 3.67
N VAL A 232 19.51 -19.53 4.29
CA VAL A 232 20.19 -18.25 4.58
C VAL A 232 20.60 -17.53 3.28
N GLY A 233 21.05 -18.27 2.29
CA GLY A 233 21.39 -17.72 0.97
C GLY A 233 20.17 -17.07 0.31
N TRP A 234 19.03 -17.75 0.28
CA TRP A 234 17.79 -17.21 -0.26
C TRP A 234 17.31 -15.97 0.48
N LEU A 235 17.33 -15.98 1.83
CA LEU A 235 16.92 -14.82 2.63
C LEU A 235 17.82 -13.60 2.38
N ARG A 236 19.14 -13.79 2.24
CA ARG A 236 20.09 -12.72 1.95
C ARG A 236 19.98 -12.16 0.54
N ASN A 237 19.49 -12.98 -0.41
CA ASN A 237 19.38 -12.62 -1.81
C ASN A 237 17.94 -12.29 -2.23
N ASP A 238 17.20 -11.65 -1.32
CA ASP A 238 15.93 -10.97 -1.62
C ASP A 238 14.74 -11.89 -1.89
N LEU A 239 14.67 -13.05 -1.23
CA LEU A 239 13.48 -13.92 -1.32
C LEU A 239 12.18 -13.17 -1.03
N MET A 240 12.18 -12.32 0.01
CA MET A 240 11.01 -11.50 0.36
C MET A 240 10.68 -10.50 -0.74
N GLY A 241 11.68 -9.81 -1.31
CA GLY A 241 11.48 -8.90 -2.42
C GLY A 241 10.87 -9.59 -3.64
N MET A 242 11.32 -10.79 -3.98
CA MET A 242 10.73 -11.59 -5.07
C MET A 242 9.26 -11.92 -4.85
N MET A 243 8.87 -12.20 -3.60
CA MET A 243 7.46 -12.45 -3.25
C MET A 243 6.62 -11.16 -3.35
N LEU A 244 7.17 -10.02 -2.90
CA LEU A 244 6.51 -8.72 -2.96
C LEU A 244 6.40 -8.17 -4.39
N ASP A 245 7.42 -8.38 -5.22
CA ASP A 245 7.49 -7.89 -6.59
C ASP A 245 6.78 -8.81 -7.60
N SER A 246 6.09 -9.85 -7.12
CA SER A 246 5.28 -10.71 -7.98
C SER A 246 4.14 -9.94 -8.62
N GLU A 247 4.12 -9.89 -9.95
CA GLU A 247 3.09 -9.19 -10.72
C GLU A 247 1.89 -10.07 -11.10
N ILE A 248 1.71 -11.21 -10.44
CA ILE A 248 0.59 -12.11 -10.75
C ILE A 248 -0.76 -11.37 -10.61
N HIS A 249 -0.94 -10.58 -9.54
CA HIS A 249 -2.18 -9.84 -9.33
C HIS A 249 -2.39 -8.72 -10.37
N HIS A 250 -1.31 -8.10 -10.86
CA HIS A 250 -1.37 -7.17 -11.99
C HIS A 250 -1.87 -7.86 -13.25
N THR A 251 -1.27 -8.99 -13.60
CA THR A 251 -1.66 -9.78 -14.79
C THR A 251 -3.13 -10.18 -14.71
N LEU A 252 -3.54 -10.78 -13.59
CA LEU A 252 -4.93 -11.20 -13.39
C LEU A 252 -5.92 -10.02 -13.39
N ALA A 253 -5.54 -8.88 -12.82
CA ALA A 253 -6.38 -7.68 -12.86
C ALA A 253 -6.53 -7.13 -14.27
N LYS A 254 -5.44 -7.11 -15.05
CA LYS A 254 -5.47 -6.70 -16.46
C LYS A 254 -6.41 -7.59 -17.28
N ASP A 255 -6.33 -8.89 -17.09
CA ASP A 255 -7.17 -9.87 -17.80
C ASP A 255 -8.65 -9.76 -17.38
N THR A 256 -8.91 -9.52 -16.07
CA THR A 256 -10.27 -9.52 -15.52
C THR A 256 -10.99 -8.20 -15.73
N LEU A 257 -10.30 -7.07 -15.55
CA LEU A 257 -10.88 -5.72 -15.57
C LEU A 257 -10.69 -5.00 -16.91
N GLY A 258 -9.73 -5.46 -17.73
CA GLY A 258 -9.43 -4.90 -19.04
C GLY A 258 -9.21 -3.38 -18.98
N LYS A 259 -9.93 -2.63 -19.79
CA LYS A 259 -9.88 -1.16 -19.85
C LYS A 259 -10.29 -0.42 -18.58
N ASN A 260 -10.86 -1.11 -17.61
CA ASN A 260 -11.24 -0.53 -16.31
C ASN A 260 -10.12 -0.67 -15.26
N TYR A 261 -8.92 -1.05 -15.65
CA TYR A 261 -7.75 -1.17 -14.81
C TYR A 261 -6.57 -0.42 -15.42
N LEU A 262 -5.94 0.42 -14.61
CA LEU A 262 -4.69 1.10 -14.95
C LEU A 262 -3.67 0.89 -13.83
N ARG A 263 -2.45 0.54 -14.20
CA ARG A 263 -1.33 0.29 -13.28
C ARG A 263 -0.24 1.33 -13.47
N ILE A 264 0.11 2.02 -12.37
CA ILE A 264 1.26 2.92 -12.30
C ILE A 264 2.37 2.20 -11.56
N ASN A 265 3.35 1.70 -12.28
CA ASN A 265 4.51 1.00 -11.72
C ASN A 265 5.59 0.79 -12.78
N SER A 266 6.85 0.89 -12.39
CA SER A 266 7.99 0.66 -13.27
C SER A 266 9.18 0.06 -12.50
N PRO A 267 10.25 -0.41 -13.18
CA PRO A 267 11.46 -0.87 -12.51
C PRO A 267 12.10 0.20 -11.62
N ILE A 268 12.59 -0.20 -10.43
CA ILE A 268 13.22 0.72 -9.45
C ILE A 268 14.55 1.32 -9.90
N GLY A 269 15.17 0.77 -10.95
CA GLY A 269 16.42 1.30 -11.49
C GLY A 269 17.56 1.33 -10.46
N LYS A 270 17.99 2.54 -10.09
CA LYS A 270 19.09 2.79 -9.13
C LYS A 270 18.62 2.98 -7.68
N ILE A 271 17.32 2.86 -7.41
CA ILE A 271 16.75 2.92 -6.07
C ILE A 271 17.16 1.67 -5.31
N ASN A 272 17.42 1.81 -4.01
CA ASN A 272 17.74 0.66 -3.18
C ASN A 272 16.51 -0.26 -3.07
N ARG A 273 16.73 -1.56 -3.23
CA ARG A 273 15.68 -2.59 -3.08
C ARG A 273 15.20 -2.74 -1.63
N ILE A 274 16.03 -2.34 -0.66
CA ILE A 274 15.73 -2.43 0.76
C ILE A 274 14.58 -1.45 1.10
N LEU A 275 13.57 -1.95 1.81
CA LEU A 275 12.29 -1.24 2.01
C LEU A 275 12.37 -0.09 3.02
N ASP A 276 13.44 -0.01 3.79
CA ASP A 276 13.67 0.95 4.87
C ASP A 276 14.91 1.84 4.66
N ASP A 277 15.44 1.90 3.44
CA ASP A 277 16.53 2.85 3.14
C ASP A 277 15.97 4.27 3.00
N ASP A 278 15.97 4.99 4.12
CA ASP A 278 15.53 6.37 4.25
C ASP A 278 16.65 7.39 4.07
N SER A 279 17.81 6.96 3.56
CA SER A 279 18.89 7.89 3.23
C SER A 279 18.42 8.97 2.26
N GLU A 280 18.89 10.19 2.46
CA GLU A 280 18.49 11.35 1.65
C GLU A 280 18.65 11.07 0.14
N LEU A 281 19.77 10.46 -0.24
CA LEU A 281 20.05 10.08 -1.63
C LEU A 281 19.02 9.07 -2.18
N ASN A 282 18.58 8.10 -1.37
CA ASN A 282 17.59 7.12 -1.80
C ASN A 282 16.20 7.73 -1.89
N ILE A 283 15.81 8.57 -0.93
CA ILE A 283 14.55 9.31 -0.94
C ILE A 283 14.46 10.25 -2.16
N GLU A 284 15.57 10.91 -2.52
CA GLU A 284 15.63 11.73 -3.74
C GLU A 284 15.39 10.90 -5.00
N LYS A 285 16.02 9.72 -5.11
CA LYS A 285 15.78 8.81 -6.26
C LYS A 285 14.33 8.33 -6.32
N ILE A 286 13.71 8.04 -5.17
CA ILE A 286 12.31 7.64 -5.09
C ILE A 286 11.40 8.81 -5.53
N HIS A 287 11.74 10.03 -5.14
CA HIS A 287 11.02 11.22 -5.60
C HIS A 287 11.12 11.38 -7.13
N LEU A 288 12.31 11.22 -7.69
CA LEU A 288 12.51 11.26 -9.15
C LEU A 288 11.70 10.17 -9.87
N MET A 289 11.67 8.94 -9.34
CA MET A 289 10.82 7.87 -9.88
C MET A 289 9.34 8.29 -9.95
N GLY A 290 8.82 8.96 -8.93
CA GLY A 290 7.43 9.46 -8.95
C GLY A 290 7.20 10.55 -10.01
N LEU A 291 8.20 11.39 -10.31
CA LEU A 291 8.15 12.37 -11.40
C LEU A 291 8.25 11.68 -12.78
N ASP A 292 9.09 10.65 -12.90
CA ASP A 292 9.21 9.86 -14.12
C ASP A 292 7.87 9.13 -14.40
N TRP A 293 7.22 8.59 -13.38
CA TRP A 293 5.87 8.00 -13.51
C TRP A 293 4.84 9.02 -13.99
N TRP A 294 4.93 10.27 -13.52
CA TRP A 294 4.05 11.31 -14.02
C TRP A 294 4.29 11.58 -15.52
N SER A 295 5.54 11.63 -15.93
CA SER A 295 5.90 11.83 -17.34
C SER A 295 5.47 10.66 -18.22
N GLU A 296 5.47 9.42 -17.70
CA GLU A 296 5.13 8.22 -18.45
C GLU A 296 3.61 7.94 -18.47
N PHE A 297 2.93 8.07 -17.32
CA PHE A 297 1.56 7.62 -17.13
C PHE A 297 0.54 8.77 -16.89
N GLY A 298 1.00 10.01 -16.76
CA GLY A 298 0.12 11.12 -16.34
C GLY A 298 -1.03 11.37 -17.30
N GLU A 299 -0.75 11.47 -18.59
CA GLU A 299 -1.78 11.71 -19.62
C GLU A 299 -2.78 10.53 -19.70
N GLU A 300 -2.27 9.29 -19.71
CA GLU A 300 -3.10 8.09 -19.72
C GLU A 300 -4.00 8.03 -18.46
N THR A 301 -3.46 8.42 -17.30
CA THR A 301 -4.23 8.44 -16.05
C THR A 301 -5.35 9.49 -16.09
N LEU A 302 -5.07 10.68 -16.60
CA LEU A 302 -6.08 11.73 -16.77
C LEU A 302 -7.20 11.27 -17.70
N GLN A 303 -6.87 10.66 -18.83
CA GLN A 303 -7.84 10.08 -19.76
C GLN A 303 -8.61 8.94 -19.10
N PHE A 304 -7.91 8.04 -18.42
CA PHE A 304 -8.51 6.94 -17.68
C PHE A 304 -9.54 7.42 -16.66
N LEU A 305 -9.33 8.51 -15.96
CA LEU A 305 -10.24 9.03 -14.93
C LEU A 305 -11.44 9.82 -15.52
N LYS A 306 -11.33 10.34 -16.75
CA LYS A 306 -12.44 11.05 -17.43
C LYS A 306 -13.51 10.09 -17.97
N ASP A 307 -13.12 8.93 -18.50
CA ASP A 307 -13.99 7.89 -19.05
C ASP A 307 -14.80 7.14 -17.97
#